data_03f68596a91cf60938149fcbbefdc730
#
_entry.id   03f68596a91cf60938149fcbbefdc730
#
_cell.length_a   1.000
_cell.length_b   1.000
_cell.length_c   1.000
_cell.angle_alpha   90.00
_cell.angle_beta   90.00
_cell.angle_gamma   90.00
#
_symmetry.space_group_name_H-M   'P 1'
#
loop_
_entity.id
_entity.type
_entity.pdbx_description
1 polymer ?
#
loop_
_entity_poly.entity_id
_entity_poly.type
_entity_poly.pdbx_seq_one_letter_code
_entity_poly.pdbx_strand_id
1 'polypeptide(L)'
;MSEDIINRRAIQWFPGHMAKTLRLMETEIRNVDCVLQILDARIPLSSLNPEIERITSGKPHLYIMNKADLADPDITAQWLAYFKSAGAGCLPMNSKQSGNAGAVKGPIEKELSALMERRRKKGMIGARIRVMVVGIPNVGKSTFINSFAGAARAKAANKPGVTRGKQWITVDDYDLMDMPGVLWKKFDSLETATNLAFIGSIKDDILDIEELACRLLSGVRVIYPQRLMERYKLDEQALALPPYDLLQAIGAKRGMLISGGEVDTERAAKMLVGEFRASKWGRISLERPPQRAEVTDWEGDDADEDEQ
;
A
#
# COMPACT_ATOMS: atom_id res chain seq x y z
N MET A 1 28.73 5.15 10.61
CA MET A 1 28.03 5.44 11.87
C MET A 1 26.70 6.09 11.51
N SER A 2 25.70 5.33 11.04
CA SER A 2 24.34 5.85 10.75
C SER A 2 23.33 4.76 10.42
N GLU A 3 23.47 3.55 10.98
CA GLU A 3 22.50 2.46 10.74
C GLU A 3 21.39 2.37 11.81
N ASP A 4 21.38 3.26 12.81
CA ASP A 4 20.56 3.07 14.01
C ASP A 4 19.37 4.03 14.19
N ILE A 5 18.99 4.88 13.22
CA ILE A 5 18.14 6.04 13.51
C ILE A 5 16.67 5.93 13.05
N ILE A 6 16.29 4.96 12.24
CA ILE A 6 14.91 4.47 12.37
C ILE A 6 14.97 3.49 13.53
N ASN A 7 14.84 4.05 14.71
CA ASN A 7 14.99 3.37 15.98
C ASN A 7 14.29 2.01 15.91
N ARG A 8 14.97 0.91 16.25
CA ARG A 8 14.41 -0.45 16.32
C ARG A 8 13.02 -0.51 16.99
N ARG A 9 12.66 0.51 17.79
CA ARG A 9 11.32 0.69 18.39
C ARG A 9 10.25 1.11 17.39
N ALA A 10 10.56 1.91 16.36
CA ALA A 10 9.59 2.30 15.32
C ALA A 10 9.30 1.13 14.37
N ILE A 11 10.31 0.30 14.08
CA ILE A 11 10.19 -0.90 13.24
C ILE A 11 9.34 -2.00 13.93
N GLN A 12 9.15 -1.92 15.25
CA GLN A 12 8.33 -2.86 16.03
C GLN A 12 6.93 -2.33 16.37
N TRP A 13 6.47 -1.28 15.68
CA TRP A 13 5.14 -0.72 15.94
C TRP A 13 4.03 -1.64 15.42
N PHE A 14 3.55 -2.48 16.30
CA PHE A 14 2.43 -3.38 16.07
C PHE A 14 1.38 -3.20 17.17
N PRO A 15 0.46 -2.24 17.01
CA PRO A 15 -0.59 -2.01 18.00
C PRO A 15 -1.48 -3.23 18.20
N GLY A 16 -1.96 -3.44 19.43
CA GLY A 16 -2.78 -4.60 19.80
C GLY A 16 -4.07 -4.75 18.97
N HIS A 17 -4.59 -3.66 18.38
CA HIS A 17 -5.74 -3.74 17.47
C HIS A 17 -5.40 -4.45 16.15
N MET A 18 -4.15 -4.39 15.68
CA MET A 18 -3.73 -5.12 14.47
C MET A 18 -3.69 -6.63 14.71
N ALA A 19 -3.20 -7.08 15.88
CA ALA A 19 -3.28 -8.49 16.26
C ALA A 19 -4.73 -9.00 16.32
N LYS A 20 -5.64 -8.19 16.87
CA LYS A 20 -7.08 -8.52 16.87
C LYS A 20 -7.65 -8.62 15.46
N THR A 21 -7.23 -7.75 14.56
CA THR A 21 -7.69 -7.77 13.16
C THR A 21 -7.20 -9.02 12.42
N LEU A 22 -5.95 -9.44 12.61
CA LEU A 22 -5.44 -10.68 12.01
C LEU A 22 -6.23 -11.91 12.50
N ARG A 23 -6.47 -12.02 13.80
CA ARG A 23 -7.34 -13.10 14.36
C ARG A 23 -8.76 -13.05 13.80
N LEU A 24 -9.30 -11.85 13.58
CA LEU A 24 -10.60 -11.67 12.95
C LEU A 24 -10.58 -12.16 11.50
N MET A 25 -9.52 -11.86 10.73
CA MET A 25 -9.34 -12.39 9.37
C MET A 25 -9.30 -13.91 9.35
N GLU A 26 -8.53 -14.55 10.25
CA GLU A 26 -8.46 -16.01 10.39
C GLU A 26 -9.82 -16.65 10.66
N THR A 27 -10.67 -15.98 11.42
CA THR A 27 -12.03 -16.44 11.69
C THR A 27 -12.95 -16.27 10.48
N GLU A 28 -12.87 -15.10 9.84
CA GLU A 28 -13.82 -14.71 8.78
C GLU A 28 -13.45 -15.23 7.39
N ILE A 29 -12.22 -15.67 7.16
CA ILE A 29 -11.78 -16.17 5.85
C ILE A 29 -12.63 -17.34 5.36
N ARG A 30 -13.21 -18.12 6.26
CA ARG A 30 -14.11 -19.24 5.94
C ARG A 30 -15.43 -18.77 5.32
N ASN A 31 -15.85 -17.54 5.63
CA ASN A 31 -17.14 -16.97 5.27
C ASN A 31 -17.12 -16.22 3.94
N VAL A 32 -15.97 -16.15 3.26
CA VAL A 32 -15.79 -15.44 1.99
C VAL A 32 -15.42 -16.38 0.86
N ASP A 33 -15.72 -15.95 -0.36
CA ASP A 33 -15.48 -16.71 -1.59
C ASP A 33 -14.13 -16.37 -2.21
N CYS A 34 -13.71 -15.11 -2.10
CA CYS A 34 -12.41 -14.63 -2.57
C CYS A 34 -11.89 -13.44 -1.73
N VAL A 35 -10.65 -13.09 -1.97
CA VAL A 35 -9.95 -11.98 -1.33
C VAL A 35 -9.53 -10.96 -2.38
N LEU A 36 -9.77 -9.68 -2.10
CA LEU A 36 -9.18 -8.56 -2.80
C LEU A 36 -8.13 -7.92 -1.89
N GLN A 37 -6.87 -8.02 -2.28
CA GLN A 37 -5.78 -7.36 -1.56
C GLN A 37 -5.42 -6.06 -2.24
N ILE A 38 -5.61 -4.96 -1.52
CA ILE A 38 -5.33 -3.62 -2.04
C ILE A 38 -3.89 -3.25 -1.70
N LEU A 39 -3.10 -3.00 -2.74
CA LEU A 39 -1.70 -2.57 -2.69
C LEU A 39 -1.60 -1.09 -3.07
N ASP A 40 -0.53 -0.41 -2.67
CA ASP A 40 -0.18 0.92 -3.22
C ASP A 40 0.72 0.73 -4.45
N ALA A 41 0.29 1.21 -5.60
CA ALA A 41 1.00 1.02 -6.88
C ALA A 41 2.40 1.65 -6.92
N ARG A 42 2.75 2.52 -5.96
CA ARG A 42 4.08 3.12 -5.85
C ARG A 42 5.09 2.19 -5.18
N ILE A 43 4.59 1.25 -4.35
CA ILE A 43 5.37 0.30 -3.55
C ILE A 43 4.65 -1.07 -3.48
N PRO A 44 4.44 -1.77 -4.61
CA PRO A 44 3.63 -2.98 -4.63
C PRO A 44 4.17 -4.07 -3.70
N LEU A 45 5.48 -4.33 -3.70
CA LEU A 45 6.10 -5.36 -2.86
C LEU A 45 6.03 -5.01 -1.38
N SER A 46 6.47 -3.82 -0.98
CA SER A 46 6.37 -3.36 0.43
C SER A 46 4.93 -3.27 0.94
N SER A 47 3.94 -3.20 0.06
CA SER A 47 2.52 -3.20 0.47
C SER A 47 1.90 -4.60 0.54
N LEU A 48 2.59 -5.66 0.11
CA LEU A 48 2.23 -7.05 0.41
C LEU A 48 2.50 -7.32 1.90
N ASN A 49 1.48 -7.81 2.58
CA ASN A 49 1.60 -8.16 3.99
C ASN A 49 1.67 -9.69 4.11
N PRO A 50 2.79 -10.28 4.55
CA PRO A 50 2.98 -11.72 4.59
C PRO A 50 1.96 -12.43 5.51
N GLU A 51 1.50 -11.80 6.59
CA GLU A 51 0.47 -12.36 7.45
C GLU A 51 -0.90 -12.42 6.74
N ILE A 52 -1.23 -11.43 5.90
CA ILE A 52 -2.44 -11.48 5.08
C ILE A 52 -2.30 -12.63 4.07
N GLU A 53 -1.16 -12.72 3.36
CA GLU A 53 -0.90 -13.80 2.40
C GLU A 53 -1.07 -15.17 3.06
N ARG A 54 -0.45 -15.40 4.22
CA ARG A 54 -0.56 -16.64 4.99
C ARG A 54 -2.02 -16.97 5.33
N ILE A 55 -2.77 -16.02 5.86
CA ILE A 55 -4.17 -16.23 6.29
C ILE A 55 -5.08 -16.50 5.09
N THR A 56 -4.80 -15.91 3.95
CA THR A 56 -5.69 -15.95 2.77
C THR A 56 -5.28 -16.94 1.70
N SER A 57 -4.16 -17.66 1.86
CA SER A 57 -3.53 -18.55 0.86
C SER A 57 -4.47 -19.63 0.28
N GLY A 58 -5.47 -20.07 1.04
CA GLY A 58 -6.44 -21.08 0.58
C GLY A 58 -7.65 -20.53 -0.19
N LYS A 59 -7.67 -19.22 -0.53
CA LYS A 59 -8.79 -18.59 -1.25
C LYS A 59 -8.35 -18.01 -2.59
N PRO A 60 -9.26 -18.00 -3.59
CA PRO A 60 -9.05 -17.20 -4.80
C PRO A 60 -8.68 -15.77 -4.43
N HIS A 61 -7.60 -15.25 -5.03
CA HIS A 61 -6.96 -14.01 -4.64
C HIS A 61 -6.77 -13.09 -5.85
N LEU A 62 -7.15 -11.83 -5.70
CA LEU A 62 -6.95 -10.80 -6.71
C LEU A 62 -6.26 -9.58 -6.08
N TYR A 63 -5.15 -9.17 -6.66
CA TYR A 63 -4.40 -7.99 -6.25
C TYR A 63 -4.90 -6.74 -6.97
N ILE A 64 -5.03 -5.65 -6.26
CA ILE A 64 -5.43 -4.35 -6.81
C ILE A 64 -4.32 -3.36 -6.50
N MET A 65 -3.53 -3.00 -7.49
CA MET A 65 -2.56 -1.90 -7.39
C MET A 65 -3.29 -0.57 -7.45
N ASN A 66 -3.77 -0.12 -6.29
CA ASN A 66 -4.50 1.14 -6.16
C ASN A 66 -3.56 2.35 -6.21
N LYS A 67 -4.12 3.53 -6.43
CA LYS A 67 -3.39 4.79 -6.65
C LYS A 67 -2.44 4.72 -7.86
N ALA A 68 -2.81 3.96 -8.89
CA ALA A 68 -2.03 3.86 -10.13
C ALA A 68 -1.88 5.22 -10.85
N ASP A 69 -2.76 6.18 -10.54
CA ASP A 69 -2.66 7.58 -10.96
C ASP A 69 -1.47 8.33 -10.33
N LEU A 70 -0.91 7.83 -9.24
CA LEU A 70 0.24 8.41 -8.53
C LEU A 70 1.56 7.68 -8.85
N ALA A 71 1.49 6.49 -9.43
CA ALA A 71 2.63 5.64 -9.76
C ALA A 71 3.11 5.85 -11.21
N ASP A 72 4.37 5.53 -11.44
CA ASP A 72 4.96 5.51 -12.78
C ASP A 72 4.26 4.46 -13.66
N PRO A 73 3.73 4.83 -14.84
CA PRO A 73 2.97 3.91 -15.67
C PRO A 73 3.82 2.76 -16.23
N ASP A 74 5.08 3.00 -16.56
CA ASP A 74 5.95 1.98 -17.14
C ASP A 74 6.35 0.95 -16.07
N ILE A 75 6.61 1.41 -14.84
CA ILE A 75 6.87 0.55 -13.69
C ILE A 75 5.60 -0.22 -13.31
N THR A 76 4.44 0.44 -13.36
CA THR A 76 3.14 -0.22 -13.12
C THR A 76 2.91 -1.37 -14.11
N ALA A 77 3.22 -1.15 -15.40
CA ALA A 77 3.11 -2.19 -16.43
C ALA A 77 4.06 -3.37 -16.17
N GLN A 78 5.29 -3.11 -15.70
CA GLN A 78 6.24 -4.15 -15.31
C GLN A 78 5.71 -5.00 -14.13
N TRP A 79 5.12 -4.36 -13.12
CA TRP A 79 4.50 -5.07 -12.00
C TRP A 79 3.32 -5.95 -12.43
N LEU A 80 2.47 -5.46 -13.35
CA LEU A 80 1.38 -6.27 -13.91
C LEU A 80 1.91 -7.53 -14.63
N ALA A 81 2.99 -7.37 -15.39
CA ALA A 81 3.64 -8.49 -16.05
C ALA A 81 4.25 -9.48 -15.04
N TYR A 82 4.83 -8.97 -13.95
CA TYR A 82 5.38 -9.78 -12.85
C TYR A 82 4.28 -10.62 -12.18
N PHE A 83 3.18 -10.00 -11.71
CA PHE A 83 2.06 -10.75 -11.11
C PHE A 83 1.47 -11.79 -12.07
N LYS A 84 1.31 -11.42 -13.34
CA LYS A 84 0.82 -12.35 -14.36
C LYS A 84 1.77 -13.54 -14.54
N SER A 85 3.09 -13.32 -14.55
CA SER A 85 4.08 -14.41 -14.66
C SER A 85 4.12 -15.34 -13.46
N ALA A 86 3.72 -14.84 -12.28
CA ALA A 86 3.50 -15.60 -11.06
C ALA A 86 2.13 -16.30 -11.00
N GLY A 87 1.31 -16.20 -12.06
CA GLY A 87 -0.03 -16.79 -12.09
C GLY A 87 -1.07 -16.02 -11.24
N ALA A 88 -0.74 -14.83 -10.76
CA ALA A 88 -1.60 -14.05 -9.90
C ALA A 88 -2.41 -13.01 -10.68
N GLY A 89 -3.71 -12.92 -10.40
CA GLY A 89 -4.56 -11.87 -10.93
C GLY A 89 -4.21 -10.52 -10.30
N CYS A 90 -3.89 -9.51 -11.14
CA CYS A 90 -3.57 -8.17 -10.67
C CYS A 90 -4.14 -7.11 -11.60
N LEU A 91 -4.70 -6.03 -11.04
CA LEU A 91 -5.28 -4.91 -11.77
C LEU A 91 -4.75 -3.57 -11.24
N PRO A 92 -4.38 -2.63 -12.14
CA PRO A 92 -4.10 -1.26 -11.74
C PRO A 92 -5.40 -0.50 -11.52
N MET A 93 -5.45 0.37 -10.51
CA MET A 93 -6.68 1.10 -10.19
C MET A 93 -6.42 2.50 -9.65
N ASN A 94 -7.31 3.42 -10.00
CA ASN A 94 -7.52 4.68 -9.29
C ASN A 94 -8.91 4.64 -8.64
N SER A 95 -8.95 4.27 -7.37
CA SER A 95 -10.23 4.18 -6.63
C SER A 95 -10.90 5.52 -6.36
N LYS A 96 -10.24 6.64 -6.59
CA LYS A 96 -10.86 7.97 -6.52
C LYS A 96 -11.71 8.29 -7.74
N GLN A 97 -11.42 7.67 -8.87
CA GLN A 97 -12.19 7.84 -10.09
C GLN A 97 -13.48 7.01 -10.01
N SER A 98 -14.61 7.68 -10.13
CA SER A 98 -15.94 7.04 -10.06
C SER A 98 -16.06 5.93 -11.11
N GLY A 99 -16.61 4.78 -10.70
CA GLY A 99 -16.88 3.64 -11.57
C GLY A 99 -15.69 2.69 -11.80
N ASN A 100 -14.44 3.11 -11.55
CA ASN A 100 -13.27 2.26 -11.80
C ASN A 100 -13.28 0.95 -10.99
N ALA A 101 -13.74 1.00 -9.75
CA ALA A 101 -13.77 -0.20 -8.91
C ALA A 101 -14.71 -1.30 -9.43
N GLY A 102 -15.70 -0.95 -10.26
CA GLY A 102 -16.57 -1.93 -10.93
C GLY A 102 -15.82 -2.85 -11.92
N ALA A 103 -14.66 -2.41 -12.43
CA ALA A 103 -13.83 -3.20 -13.35
C ALA A 103 -13.33 -4.52 -12.74
N VAL A 104 -13.33 -4.67 -11.40
CA VAL A 104 -12.92 -5.91 -10.72
C VAL A 104 -13.97 -7.02 -10.79
N LYS A 105 -15.24 -6.72 -11.14
CA LYS A 105 -16.32 -7.72 -11.18
C LYS A 105 -16.02 -8.87 -12.14
N GLY A 106 -15.66 -8.56 -13.39
CA GLY A 106 -15.30 -9.58 -14.37
C GLY A 106 -14.12 -10.48 -13.95
N PRO A 107 -12.99 -9.93 -13.52
CA PRO A 107 -11.90 -10.73 -12.93
C PRO A 107 -12.33 -11.61 -11.75
N ILE A 108 -13.13 -11.11 -10.80
CA ILE A 108 -13.66 -11.92 -9.68
C ILE A 108 -14.50 -13.08 -10.22
N GLU A 109 -15.41 -12.82 -11.13
CA GLU A 109 -16.29 -13.84 -11.71
C GLU A 109 -15.50 -14.91 -12.46
N LYS A 110 -14.43 -14.50 -13.15
CA LYS A 110 -13.50 -15.42 -13.83
C LYS A 110 -12.81 -16.35 -12.81
N GLU A 111 -12.25 -15.81 -11.74
CA GLU A 111 -11.60 -16.59 -10.68
C GLU A 111 -12.58 -17.51 -9.97
N LEU A 112 -13.83 -17.10 -9.81
CA LEU A 112 -14.88 -17.88 -9.13
C LEU A 112 -15.73 -18.73 -10.07
N SER A 113 -15.42 -18.82 -11.35
CA SER A 113 -16.25 -19.49 -12.37
C SER A 113 -16.65 -20.93 -11.97
N ALA A 114 -15.70 -21.72 -11.51
CA ALA A 114 -15.95 -23.10 -11.04
C ALA A 114 -16.85 -23.16 -9.79
N LEU A 115 -16.72 -22.17 -8.88
CA LEU A 115 -17.58 -22.07 -7.70
C LEU A 115 -19.00 -21.69 -8.10
N MET A 116 -19.14 -20.71 -8.96
CA MET A 116 -20.44 -20.24 -9.46
C MET A 116 -21.19 -21.35 -10.20
N GLU A 117 -20.48 -22.12 -11.03
CA GLU A 117 -21.09 -23.26 -11.71
C GLU A 117 -21.55 -24.35 -10.74
N ARG A 118 -20.74 -24.68 -9.70
CA ARG A 118 -21.16 -25.61 -8.65
C ARG A 118 -22.40 -25.13 -7.90
N ARG A 119 -22.50 -23.82 -7.59
CA ARG A 119 -23.68 -23.23 -6.95
C ARG A 119 -24.90 -23.33 -7.85
N ARG A 120 -24.76 -23.04 -9.15
CA ARG A 120 -25.84 -23.17 -10.14
C ARG A 120 -26.35 -24.61 -10.23
N LYS A 121 -25.46 -25.61 -10.29
CA LYS A 121 -25.83 -27.04 -10.31
C LYS A 121 -26.58 -27.48 -9.03
N LYS A 122 -26.34 -26.84 -7.90
CA LYS A 122 -27.02 -27.06 -6.62
C LYS A 122 -28.31 -26.26 -6.44
N GLY A 123 -28.77 -25.55 -7.46
CA GLY A 123 -29.98 -24.72 -7.39
C GLY A 123 -29.81 -23.43 -6.56
N MET A 124 -28.59 -23.05 -6.20
CA MET A 124 -28.32 -21.81 -5.44
C MET A 124 -28.29 -20.62 -6.40
N ILE A 125 -29.42 -20.31 -7.04
CA ILE A 125 -29.56 -19.19 -7.96
C ILE A 125 -29.60 -17.89 -7.16
N GLY A 126 -28.81 -16.88 -7.57
CA GLY A 126 -28.73 -15.57 -6.90
C GLY A 126 -27.92 -15.55 -5.59
N ALA A 127 -27.13 -16.59 -5.33
CA ALA A 127 -26.19 -16.56 -4.20
C ALA A 127 -25.16 -15.46 -4.39
N ARG A 128 -25.08 -14.54 -3.42
CA ARG A 128 -24.14 -13.41 -3.46
C ARG A 128 -22.69 -13.88 -3.38
N ILE A 129 -21.82 -13.16 -4.05
CA ILE A 129 -20.37 -13.36 -3.97
C ILE A 129 -19.86 -12.59 -2.76
N ARG A 130 -19.23 -13.30 -1.81
CA ARG A 130 -18.66 -12.72 -0.60
C ARG A 130 -17.18 -12.47 -0.79
N VAL A 131 -16.77 -11.21 -0.65
CA VAL A 131 -15.42 -10.75 -0.93
C VAL A 131 -14.83 -10.10 0.33
N MET A 132 -13.67 -10.58 0.77
CA MET A 132 -12.90 -9.91 1.82
C MET A 132 -11.96 -8.90 1.20
N VAL A 133 -12.03 -7.62 1.62
CA VAL A 133 -11.14 -6.55 1.18
C VAL A 133 -10.10 -6.31 2.26
N VAL A 134 -8.84 -6.58 1.94
CA VAL A 134 -7.70 -6.53 2.86
C VAL A 134 -6.58 -5.63 2.32
N GLY A 135 -5.59 -5.34 3.15
CA GLY A 135 -4.39 -4.59 2.80
C GLY A 135 -3.90 -3.75 3.98
N ILE A 136 -2.74 -3.17 3.82
CA ILE A 136 -2.10 -2.33 4.83
C ILE A 136 -2.87 -1.00 5.04
N PRO A 137 -2.57 -0.22 6.11
CA PRO A 137 -3.17 1.09 6.31
C PRO A 137 -2.90 2.03 5.13
N ASN A 138 -3.81 2.94 4.86
CA ASN A 138 -3.71 4.05 3.89
C ASN A 138 -3.54 3.67 2.39
N VAL A 139 -3.65 2.38 2.00
CA VAL A 139 -3.65 1.97 0.59
C VAL A 139 -4.95 2.33 -0.16
N GLY A 140 -5.99 2.74 0.57
CA GLY A 140 -7.25 3.19 -0.02
C GLY A 140 -8.36 2.14 -0.06
N LYS A 141 -8.37 1.16 0.85
CA LYS A 141 -9.44 0.13 0.95
C LYS A 141 -10.84 0.73 0.99
N SER A 142 -11.10 1.63 1.95
CA SER A 142 -12.42 2.26 2.08
C SER A 142 -12.78 3.12 0.86
N THR A 143 -11.79 3.76 0.22
CA THR A 143 -12.00 4.48 -1.05
C THR A 143 -12.40 3.53 -2.15
N PHE A 144 -11.74 2.37 -2.25
CA PHE A 144 -12.08 1.31 -3.20
C PHE A 144 -13.51 0.80 -2.98
N ILE A 145 -13.87 0.47 -1.75
CA ILE A 145 -15.20 -0.03 -1.39
C ILE A 145 -16.28 1.00 -1.71
N ASN A 146 -16.05 2.28 -1.39
CA ASN A 146 -16.98 3.36 -1.73
C ASN A 146 -17.12 3.54 -3.24
N SER A 147 -16.03 3.44 -3.99
CA SER A 147 -16.05 3.49 -5.46
C SER A 147 -16.78 2.29 -6.05
N PHE A 148 -16.60 1.10 -5.49
CA PHE A 148 -17.30 -0.11 -5.90
C PHE A 148 -18.81 -0.02 -5.62
N ALA A 149 -19.19 0.55 -4.48
CA ALA A 149 -20.59 0.75 -4.10
C ALA A 149 -21.32 1.83 -4.94
N GLY A 150 -20.57 2.68 -5.65
CA GLY A 150 -21.11 3.78 -6.43
C GLY A 150 -21.54 4.99 -5.57
N ALA A 151 -21.64 6.16 -6.18
CA ALA A 151 -21.87 7.44 -5.49
C ALA A 151 -23.24 7.51 -4.75
N ALA A 152 -24.23 6.73 -5.17
CA ALA A 152 -25.59 6.75 -4.57
C ALA A 152 -25.62 6.09 -3.17
N ARG A 153 -24.72 5.17 -2.87
CA ARG A 153 -24.62 4.47 -1.58
C ARG A 153 -23.53 5.03 -0.65
N ALA A 154 -22.60 5.83 -1.16
CA ALA A 154 -21.54 6.45 -0.36
C ALA A 154 -22.07 7.35 0.78
N LYS A 155 -23.33 7.81 0.70
CA LYS A 155 -23.99 8.59 1.78
C LYS A 155 -24.43 7.74 2.97
N ALA A 156 -24.55 6.43 2.82
CA ALA A 156 -24.96 5.51 3.89
C ALA A 156 -23.77 4.82 4.58
N ALA A 157 -22.60 4.81 3.95
CA ALA A 157 -21.37 4.28 4.54
C ALA A 157 -20.66 5.39 5.34
N ASN A 158 -20.43 5.14 6.62
CA ASN A 158 -19.75 6.03 7.56
C ASN A 158 -18.47 6.65 7.00
N LYS A 159 -18.14 7.86 7.50
CA LYS A 159 -17.00 8.71 7.16
C LYS A 159 -15.75 7.95 6.73
N PRO A 160 -15.12 8.28 5.58
CA PRO A 160 -13.87 7.63 5.15
C PRO A 160 -12.76 7.86 6.17
N GLY A 161 -12.04 6.78 6.51
CA GLY A 161 -10.75 6.89 7.15
C GLY A 161 -10.45 6.07 8.40
N VAL A 162 -11.45 5.49 9.11
CA VAL A 162 -11.16 4.67 10.30
C VAL A 162 -12.15 3.52 10.40
N THR A 163 -11.87 2.42 9.72
CA THR A 163 -12.58 1.15 9.95
C THR A 163 -12.06 0.54 11.26
N ARG A 164 -12.88 0.60 12.33
CA ARG A 164 -12.51 0.09 13.66
C ARG A 164 -12.84 -1.40 13.88
N GLY A 165 -13.58 -2.02 12.95
CA GLY A 165 -14.00 -3.42 12.99
C GLY A 165 -14.44 -3.89 11.61
N LYS A 166 -14.79 -5.19 11.46
CA LYS A 166 -15.34 -5.71 10.21
C LYS A 166 -16.68 -5.07 9.90
N GLN A 167 -16.91 -4.76 8.63
CA GLN A 167 -18.20 -4.26 8.15
C GLN A 167 -18.56 -4.96 6.85
N TRP A 168 -19.79 -5.47 6.76
CA TRP A 168 -20.35 -5.97 5.51
C TRP A 168 -21.05 -4.86 4.74
N ILE A 169 -20.74 -4.73 3.47
CA ILE A 169 -21.32 -3.74 2.56
C ILE A 169 -21.88 -4.51 1.35
N THR A 170 -23.18 -4.48 1.21
CA THR A 170 -23.88 -5.15 0.12
C THR A 170 -24.02 -4.23 -1.09
N VAL A 171 -23.56 -4.69 -2.24
CA VAL A 171 -23.59 -3.96 -3.52
C VAL A 171 -23.94 -4.95 -4.64
N ASP A 172 -25.07 -4.77 -5.28
CA ASP A 172 -25.57 -5.67 -6.32
C ASP A 172 -25.52 -7.14 -5.85
N ASP A 173 -24.83 -8.02 -6.57
CA ASP A 173 -24.65 -9.42 -6.22
C ASP A 173 -23.42 -9.70 -5.34
N TYR A 174 -22.83 -8.67 -4.76
CA TYR A 174 -21.62 -8.76 -3.92
C TYR A 174 -21.89 -8.34 -2.50
N ASP A 175 -21.30 -9.08 -1.56
CA ASP A 175 -21.13 -8.68 -0.17
C ASP A 175 -19.65 -8.45 0.09
N LEU A 176 -19.25 -7.19 0.26
CA LEU A 176 -17.88 -6.80 0.56
C LEU A 176 -17.67 -6.73 2.07
N MET A 177 -16.65 -7.42 2.57
CA MET A 177 -16.21 -7.30 3.96
C MET A 177 -15.03 -6.32 4.03
N ASP A 178 -15.26 -5.12 4.56
CA ASP A 178 -14.18 -4.17 4.85
C ASP A 178 -13.44 -4.59 6.11
N MET A 179 -12.13 -4.84 5.96
CA MET A 179 -11.24 -5.18 7.06
C MET A 179 -10.35 -4.00 7.41
N PRO A 180 -10.12 -3.72 8.71
CA PRO A 180 -9.16 -2.72 9.11
C PRO A 180 -7.78 -2.98 8.50
N GLY A 181 -7.04 -1.91 8.17
CA GLY A 181 -5.66 -2.04 7.67
C GLY A 181 -4.73 -2.60 8.73
N VAL A 182 -3.89 -3.55 8.34
CA VAL A 182 -2.92 -4.16 9.25
C VAL A 182 -1.53 -4.18 8.66
N LEU A 183 -0.54 -3.93 9.49
CA LEU A 183 0.86 -4.23 9.25
C LEU A 183 1.21 -5.55 9.95
N TRP A 184 2.45 -5.99 9.86
CA TRP A 184 2.97 -7.17 10.56
C TRP A 184 4.03 -6.76 11.58
N LYS A 185 4.38 -7.68 12.49
CA LYS A 185 5.17 -7.34 13.68
C LYS A 185 6.60 -6.94 13.38
N LYS A 186 7.24 -7.58 12.38
CA LYS A 186 8.64 -7.37 12.06
C LYS A 186 8.75 -7.22 10.54
N PHE A 187 9.24 -6.09 10.09
CA PHE A 187 9.51 -5.87 8.67
C PHE A 187 10.79 -6.59 8.26
N ASP A 188 10.79 -7.18 7.06
CA ASP A 188 11.87 -8.00 6.56
C ASP A 188 13.11 -7.16 6.23
N SER A 189 12.90 -5.90 5.86
CA SER A 189 13.97 -4.97 5.54
C SER A 189 13.67 -3.55 6.02
N LEU A 190 14.74 -2.76 6.18
CA LEU A 190 14.65 -1.34 6.44
C LEU A 190 13.99 -0.60 5.26
N GLU A 191 14.21 -1.06 4.04
CA GLU A 191 13.60 -0.52 2.83
C GLU A 191 12.08 -0.65 2.87
N THR A 192 11.56 -1.84 3.19
CA THR A 192 10.12 -2.06 3.37
C THR A 192 9.52 -1.11 4.41
N ALA A 193 10.15 -0.99 5.59
CA ALA A 193 9.70 -0.08 6.64
C ALA A 193 9.68 1.39 6.17
N THR A 194 10.72 1.80 5.45
CA THR A 194 10.86 3.16 4.91
C THR A 194 9.80 3.45 3.84
N ASN A 195 9.57 2.51 2.92
CA ASN A 195 8.54 2.64 1.88
C ASN A 195 7.13 2.75 2.48
N LEU A 196 6.83 1.95 3.51
CA LEU A 196 5.58 2.04 4.26
C LEU A 196 5.41 3.40 4.96
N ALA A 197 6.49 3.96 5.49
CA ALA A 197 6.50 5.29 6.08
C ALA A 197 6.27 6.38 5.02
N PHE A 198 6.90 6.29 3.86
CA PHE A 198 6.71 7.26 2.77
C PHE A 198 5.25 7.39 2.34
N ILE A 199 4.50 6.30 2.25
CA ILE A 199 3.08 6.34 1.88
C ILE A 199 2.13 6.62 3.06
N GLY A 200 2.67 6.76 4.29
CA GLY A 200 1.91 7.05 5.51
C GLY A 200 1.17 5.84 6.08
N SER A 201 1.60 4.61 5.78
CA SER A 201 1.07 3.39 6.43
C SER A 201 1.53 3.27 7.88
N ILE A 202 2.69 3.87 8.21
CA ILE A 202 3.19 4.08 9.56
C ILE A 202 2.87 5.53 9.95
N LYS A 203 2.48 5.77 11.19
CA LYS A 203 2.16 7.12 11.68
C LYS A 203 3.39 8.00 11.77
N ASP A 204 3.28 9.24 11.33
CA ASP A 204 4.39 10.20 11.34
C ASP A 204 4.87 10.55 12.78
N ASP A 205 3.98 10.52 13.77
CA ASP A 205 4.28 10.85 15.17
C ASP A 205 5.36 9.97 15.83
N ILE A 206 5.65 8.82 15.22
CA ILE A 206 6.64 7.86 15.73
C ILE A 206 7.91 7.83 14.89
N LEU A 207 8.00 8.68 13.87
CA LEU A 207 9.10 8.73 12.90
C LEU A 207 9.88 10.02 13.07
N ASP A 208 11.19 9.96 12.83
CA ASP A 208 11.98 11.14 12.56
C ASP A 208 11.63 11.61 11.13
N ILE A 209 10.89 12.70 11.05
CA ILE A 209 10.37 13.21 9.76
C ILE A 209 11.48 13.79 8.90
N GLU A 210 12.54 14.35 9.49
CA GLU A 210 13.69 14.89 8.77
C GLU A 210 14.51 13.78 8.15
N GLU A 211 14.79 12.72 8.92
CA GLU A 211 15.47 11.53 8.42
C GLU A 211 14.64 10.86 7.30
N LEU A 212 13.32 10.76 7.48
CA LEU A 212 12.43 10.22 6.46
C LEU A 212 12.48 11.03 5.17
N ALA A 213 12.47 12.37 5.26
CA ALA A 213 12.58 13.25 4.10
C ALA A 213 13.94 13.13 3.41
N CYS A 214 15.03 13.02 4.17
CA CYS A 214 16.39 12.82 3.65
C CYS A 214 16.50 11.49 2.88
N ARG A 215 15.91 10.40 3.40
CA ARG A 215 15.88 9.10 2.70
C ARG A 215 15.05 9.18 1.43
N LEU A 216 13.91 9.85 1.47
CA LEU A 216 13.06 10.05 0.29
C LEU A 216 13.79 10.83 -0.80
N LEU A 217 14.46 11.94 -0.45
CA LEU A 217 15.27 12.72 -1.37
C LEU A 217 16.41 11.89 -1.96
N SER A 218 17.09 11.07 -1.12
CA SER A 218 18.19 10.19 -1.56
C SER A 218 17.73 9.17 -2.60
N GLY A 219 16.57 8.56 -2.43
CA GLY A 219 16.02 7.60 -3.39
C GLY A 219 15.51 8.27 -4.66
N VAL A 220 14.68 9.31 -4.51
CA VAL A 220 14.02 9.96 -5.64
C VAL A 220 14.99 10.70 -6.54
N ARG A 221 16.05 11.34 -6.01
CA ARG A 221 17.06 12.02 -6.83
C ARG A 221 17.83 11.08 -7.77
N VAL A 222 17.92 9.78 -7.41
CA VAL A 222 18.59 8.79 -8.27
C VAL A 222 17.66 8.31 -9.37
N ILE A 223 16.39 8.05 -9.04
CA ILE A 223 15.42 7.45 -9.97
C ILE A 223 14.73 8.52 -10.83
N TYR A 224 14.42 9.68 -10.25
CA TYR A 224 13.65 10.75 -10.89
C TYR A 224 14.28 12.14 -10.64
N PRO A 225 15.56 12.38 -10.98
CA PRO A 225 16.26 13.64 -10.69
C PRO A 225 15.52 14.85 -11.25
N GLN A 226 15.02 14.76 -12.48
CA GLN A 226 14.32 15.83 -13.17
C GLN A 226 13.07 16.30 -12.41
N ARG A 227 12.36 15.39 -11.74
CA ARG A 227 11.16 15.73 -10.97
C ARG A 227 11.45 16.66 -9.80
N LEU A 228 12.58 16.44 -9.11
CA LEU A 228 13.01 17.30 -8.02
C LEU A 228 13.56 18.65 -8.55
N MET A 229 14.36 18.60 -9.61
CA MET A 229 14.91 19.81 -10.25
C MET A 229 13.80 20.75 -10.71
N GLU A 230 12.83 20.26 -11.45
CA GLU A 230 11.69 21.05 -11.93
C GLU A 230 10.84 21.60 -10.77
N ARG A 231 10.53 20.73 -9.79
CA ARG A 231 9.64 21.10 -8.68
C ARG A 231 10.21 22.17 -7.78
N TYR A 232 11.52 22.10 -7.48
CA TYR A 232 12.18 22.97 -6.52
C TYR A 232 13.15 23.96 -7.19
N LYS A 233 13.20 24.00 -8.52
CA LYS A 233 14.11 24.84 -9.32
C LYS A 233 15.57 24.63 -8.90
N LEU A 234 15.96 23.35 -8.77
CA LEU A 234 17.31 22.94 -8.42
C LEU A 234 18.16 22.82 -9.69
N ASP A 235 19.44 23.14 -9.57
CA ASP A 235 20.46 22.75 -10.52
C ASP A 235 21.12 21.42 -10.12
N GLU A 236 22.00 20.89 -10.94
CA GLU A 236 22.70 19.62 -10.68
C GLU A 236 23.58 19.70 -9.43
N GLN A 237 24.17 20.86 -9.15
CA GLN A 237 25.03 21.06 -7.98
C GLN A 237 24.21 20.98 -6.69
N ALA A 238 23.06 21.64 -6.66
CA ALA A 238 22.15 21.57 -5.51
C ALA A 238 21.59 20.14 -5.32
N LEU A 239 21.27 19.44 -6.41
CA LEU A 239 20.77 18.07 -6.34
C LEU A 239 21.83 17.08 -5.81
N ALA A 240 23.12 17.36 -6.04
CA ALA A 240 24.25 16.55 -5.58
C ALA A 240 24.60 16.72 -4.09
N LEU A 241 24.06 17.73 -3.41
CA LEU A 241 24.29 17.97 -2.00
C LEU A 241 23.98 16.75 -1.12
N PRO A 242 24.62 16.62 0.06
CA PRO A 242 24.18 15.67 1.07
C PRO A 242 22.68 15.79 1.34
N PRO A 243 21.97 14.71 1.68
CA PRO A 243 20.49 14.73 1.77
C PRO A 243 19.94 15.80 2.71
N TYR A 244 20.60 16.04 3.83
CA TYR A 244 20.19 17.08 4.79
C TYR A 244 20.41 18.49 4.25
N ASP A 245 21.54 18.73 3.60
CA ASP A 245 21.85 20.03 2.96
C ASP A 245 20.88 20.30 1.80
N LEU A 246 20.50 19.24 1.06
CA LEU A 246 19.47 19.33 0.02
C LEU A 246 18.11 19.70 0.61
N LEU A 247 17.73 19.09 1.76
CA LEU A 247 16.52 19.43 2.51
C LEU A 247 16.53 20.91 2.91
N GLN A 248 17.65 21.40 3.46
CA GLN A 248 17.84 22.82 3.81
C GLN A 248 17.72 23.72 2.59
N ALA A 249 18.40 23.39 1.49
CA ALA A 249 18.34 24.17 0.25
C ALA A 249 16.90 24.28 -0.29
N ILE A 250 16.14 23.20 -0.24
CA ILE A 250 14.72 23.19 -0.63
C ILE A 250 13.88 24.03 0.34
N GLY A 251 14.10 23.90 1.65
CA GLY A 251 13.43 24.68 2.67
C GLY A 251 13.66 26.19 2.49
N ALA A 252 14.91 26.60 2.26
CA ALA A 252 15.28 27.99 1.98
C ALA A 252 14.58 28.53 0.72
N LYS A 253 14.61 27.77 -0.38
CA LYS A 253 13.91 28.15 -1.64
C LYS A 253 12.40 28.27 -1.47
N ARG A 254 11.81 27.58 -0.50
CA ARG A 254 10.39 27.66 -0.15
C ARG A 254 10.06 28.71 0.90
N GLY A 255 11.06 29.46 1.37
CA GLY A 255 10.90 30.49 2.39
C GLY A 255 10.48 29.93 3.76
N MET A 256 10.88 28.69 4.06
CA MET A 256 10.61 28.04 5.34
C MET A 256 11.71 28.40 6.32
N LEU A 257 11.61 29.61 6.86
CA LEU A 257 12.60 30.17 7.79
C LEU A 257 11.97 30.34 9.18
N ILE A 258 12.78 30.15 10.21
CA ILE A 258 12.49 30.50 11.59
C ILE A 258 13.07 31.89 11.93
N SER A 259 12.78 32.37 13.14
CA SER A 259 13.38 33.62 13.64
C SER A 259 14.90 33.47 13.67
N GLY A 260 15.61 34.47 13.08
CA GLY A 260 17.07 34.41 12.90
C GLY A 260 17.54 34.01 11.52
N GLY A 261 16.61 33.64 10.60
CA GLY A 261 16.91 33.34 9.18
C GLY A 261 17.39 31.91 8.91
N GLU A 262 17.41 31.05 9.90
CA GLU A 262 17.69 29.63 9.75
C GLU A 262 16.52 28.90 9.10
N VAL A 263 16.80 27.78 8.41
CA VAL A 263 15.76 26.98 7.76
C VAL A 263 15.00 26.13 8.79
N ASP A 264 13.67 26.18 8.75
CA ASP A 264 12.78 25.26 9.47
C ASP A 264 12.78 23.89 8.76
N THR A 265 13.73 23.06 9.10
CA THR A 265 13.95 21.76 8.45
C THR A 265 12.83 20.77 8.74
N GLU A 266 12.23 20.80 9.93
CA GLU A 266 11.08 19.96 10.27
C GLU A 266 9.86 20.31 9.40
N ARG A 267 9.58 21.58 9.21
CA ARG A 267 8.51 22.06 8.33
C ARG A 267 8.79 21.72 6.87
N ALA A 268 10.05 21.84 6.42
CA ALA A 268 10.46 21.45 5.08
C ALA A 268 10.30 19.94 4.86
N ALA A 269 10.67 19.13 5.82
CA ALA A 269 10.51 17.67 5.79
C ALA A 269 9.03 17.25 5.71
N LYS A 270 8.17 17.81 6.54
CA LYS A 270 6.71 17.59 6.50
C LYS A 270 6.12 17.99 5.14
N MET A 271 6.56 19.09 4.58
CA MET A 271 6.14 19.54 3.24
C MET A 271 6.58 18.54 2.16
N LEU A 272 7.85 18.11 2.16
CA LEU A 272 8.40 17.17 1.18
C LEU A 272 7.66 15.83 1.18
N VAL A 273 7.51 15.21 2.34
CA VAL A 273 6.79 13.94 2.49
C VAL A 273 5.32 14.10 2.09
N GLY A 274 4.69 15.21 2.47
CA GLY A 274 3.32 15.54 2.07
C GLY A 274 3.17 15.73 0.56
N GLU A 275 4.11 16.40 -0.10
CA GLU A 275 4.12 16.60 -1.56
C GLU A 275 4.31 15.28 -2.32
N PHE A 276 5.17 14.39 -1.85
CA PHE A 276 5.30 13.03 -2.40
C PHE A 276 3.97 12.26 -2.28
N ARG A 277 3.38 12.24 -1.10
CA ARG A 277 2.09 11.56 -0.87
C ARG A 277 0.97 12.10 -1.75
N ALA A 278 0.99 13.41 -2.02
CA ALA A 278 0.05 14.11 -2.89
C ALA A 278 0.44 14.08 -4.38
N SER A 279 1.52 13.37 -4.76
CA SER A 279 2.04 13.29 -6.14
C SER A 279 2.35 14.65 -6.80
N LYS A 280 2.80 15.63 -5.99
CA LYS A 280 3.19 16.96 -6.48
C LYS A 280 4.47 16.94 -7.33
N TRP A 281 5.25 15.87 -7.24
CA TRP A 281 6.45 15.62 -8.05
C TRP A 281 6.15 14.85 -9.33
N GLY A 282 4.85 14.60 -9.62
CA GLY A 282 4.39 13.73 -10.69
C GLY A 282 4.28 12.27 -10.25
N ARG A 283 4.14 11.38 -11.23
CA ARG A 283 3.98 9.94 -11.00
C ARG A 283 5.33 9.30 -10.69
N ILE A 284 5.43 8.68 -9.52
CA ILE A 284 6.67 8.10 -8.99
C ILE A 284 6.39 6.71 -8.43
N SER A 285 7.22 5.74 -8.80
CA SER A 285 7.28 4.41 -8.17
C SER A 285 8.63 4.24 -7.49
N LEU A 286 8.63 3.77 -6.27
CA LEU A 286 9.85 3.56 -5.47
C LEU A 286 10.40 2.15 -5.61
N GLU A 287 9.59 1.22 -6.10
CA GLU A 287 9.95 -0.19 -6.26
C GLU A 287 9.82 -0.63 -7.71
N ARG A 288 10.73 -1.49 -8.13
CA ARG A 288 10.67 -2.27 -9.37
C ARG A 288 10.43 -3.74 -9.05
N PRO A 289 9.77 -4.51 -9.94
CA PRO A 289 9.65 -5.94 -9.72
C PRO A 289 11.03 -6.59 -9.67
N PRO A 290 11.22 -7.62 -8.82
CA PRO A 290 12.48 -8.38 -8.76
C PRO A 290 12.81 -8.95 -10.13
N GLN A 291 14.11 -8.96 -10.49
CA GLN A 291 14.56 -9.66 -11.65
C GLN A 291 14.49 -11.17 -11.40
N ARG A 292 14.13 -11.96 -12.44
CA ARG A 292 13.82 -13.40 -12.35
C ARG A 292 14.92 -14.28 -11.69
N ALA A 293 16.15 -13.75 -11.53
CA ALA A 293 17.27 -14.45 -10.88
C ALA A 293 17.27 -14.34 -9.34
N GLU A 294 16.42 -13.49 -8.76
CA GLU A 294 16.35 -13.24 -7.30
C GLU A 294 15.11 -13.85 -6.63
N VAL A 295 14.29 -14.59 -7.39
CA VAL A 295 13.20 -15.38 -6.81
C VAL A 295 13.83 -16.64 -6.21
N THR A 296 14.48 -16.50 -5.08
CA THR A 296 14.74 -17.62 -4.19
C THR A 296 13.41 -18.08 -3.61
N ASP A 297 13.14 -19.36 -3.77
CA ASP A 297 11.97 -20.08 -3.33
C ASP A 297 11.51 -19.64 -1.93
N TRP A 298 10.27 -19.18 -1.85
CA TRP A 298 9.54 -19.09 -0.59
C TRP A 298 9.11 -20.50 -0.17
N GLU A 299 10.06 -21.43 -0.11
CA GLU A 299 9.88 -22.66 0.64
C GLU A 299 9.91 -22.26 2.12
N GLY A 300 8.77 -22.40 2.77
CA GLY A 300 8.68 -22.25 4.21
C GLY A 300 9.64 -23.24 4.86
N ASP A 301 10.61 -22.73 5.60
CA ASP A 301 11.32 -23.52 6.60
C ASP A 301 10.30 -23.92 7.68
N ASP A 302 9.58 -25.01 7.42
CA ASP A 302 9.01 -25.86 8.45
C ASP A 302 10.20 -26.61 9.09
N ALA A 303 10.94 -25.92 9.93
CA ALA A 303 11.87 -26.59 10.85
C ALA A 303 11.14 -26.79 12.16
N ASP A 304 10.66 -28.01 12.33
CA ASP A 304 10.39 -28.64 13.62
C ASP A 304 11.55 -28.34 14.60
N GLU A 305 11.22 -27.64 15.67
CA GLU A 305 11.93 -27.75 16.95
C GLU A 305 10.93 -28.11 18.05
N ASP A 306 10.49 -29.36 18.00
CA ASP A 306 10.17 -30.13 19.19
C ASP A 306 11.41 -30.96 19.52
N GLU A 307 11.90 -30.80 20.74
CA GLU A 307 12.60 -31.72 21.65
C GLU A 307 13.77 -31.04 22.39
N GLN A 308 13.55 -30.56 23.56
CA GLN A 308 14.06 -31.06 24.86
C GLN A 308 13.74 -30.09 26.00
#